data_0048e8702d9ae8814d919f38249c9d38
#
_entry.id   0048e8702d9ae8814d919f38249c9d38
#
_cell.length_a   1.000
_cell.length_b   1.000
_cell.length_c   1.000
_cell.angle_alpha   90.00
_cell.angle_beta   90.00
_cell.angle_gamma   90.00
#
_symmetry.space_group_name_H-M   'P 1'
#
loop_
_entity.id
_entity.type
_entity.pdbx_description
1 polymer ?
#
loop_
_entity_poly.entity_id
_entity_poly.type
_entity_poly.pdbx_seq_one_letter_code
_entity_poly.pdbx_strand_id
1 'polypeptide(L)'
;EISLGLVGSEMCIRDRVDTMPPLFDSQEEYDAFLARHNAMHPPEVDIHTYTGAAWLGIDAGSTTTKIALITADGGLLYTYYHSNLGNPVAIVLEQLREIYKLCGSRITIKGAAVTGYGEDLIKNAFSCDAGLVETVAHYSAARHFNPDVDFIIDIGGQDMKCFKIRNGAVDSIMLNEACSSGCGSFIETFAKALGYTIADFAKLGLLAKHPVNLGSRCTVFMNSSVKQAQKDGASVEDISAGLSISIVKNAVYKVIRAANADDLGQHIVVQGGTFHNDAVLRAFEQELGRNVTRPTISGIMGAFGAALYARDLHLEKSALLSKEALQSFSHTAKPTTCNLCTNHCSLTVNTFDGGRRFISGNRCSRPLGKAKVENPDLMTYKYKKLRALQGKGSGNGVRGRMGIPFGLNMYCLLYTSPSPRDRG
;
A
#
# COMPACT_ATOMS: atom_id res chain seq x y z
N GLU A 1 32.69 -10.05 -57.00
CA GLU A 1 31.24 -10.33 -56.91
C GLU A 1 30.83 -10.78 -55.51
N ILE A 2 30.97 -9.93 -54.50
CA ILE A 2 30.30 -10.04 -53.21
C ILE A 2 29.96 -8.62 -52.76
N SER A 3 28.91 -8.06 -53.34
CA SER A 3 28.34 -6.78 -52.85
C SER A 3 26.86 -6.62 -53.15
N LEU A 4 26.10 -7.63 -52.71
CA LEU A 4 24.62 -7.59 -52.70
C LEU A 4 24.10 -8.22 -51.43
N GLY A 5 24.29 -7.53 -50.28
CA GLY A 5 23.84 -8.06 -49.00
C GLY A 5 23.69 -7.02 -47.89
N LEU A 6 23.66 -5.70 -48.22
CA LEU A 6 23.56 -4.65 -47.20
C LEU A 6 22.37 -3.68 -47.43
N VAL A 7 21.28 -4.19 -47.97
CA VAL A 7 20.00 -3.46 -48.05
C VAL A 7 18.96 -4.25 -47.28
N GLY A 8 19.14 -4.32 -45.98
CA GLY A 8 18.22 -5.07 -45.11
C GLY A 8 18.51 -4.88 -43.60
N SER A 9 19.51 -4.05 -43.27
CA SER A 9 20.00 -3.96 -41.91
C SER A 9 19.02 -3.27 -40.94
N GLU A 10 18.22 -2.33 -41.35
CA GLU A 10 17.24 -1.70 -40.48
C GLU A 10 16.00 -2.58 -40.22
N MET A 11 15.56 -3.35 -41.20
CA MET A 11 14.43 -4.29 -41.05
C MET A 11 14.81 -5.50 -40.16
N CYS A 12 16.06 -6.02 -40.35
CA CYS A 12 16.54 -7.16 -39.54
C CYS A 12 16.86 -6.81 -38.07
N ILE A 13 17.14 -5.54 -37.76
CA ILE A 13 17.38 -5.12 -36.36
C ILE A 13 16.05 -4.94 -35.62
N ARG A 14 15.00 -4.47 -36.29
CA ARG A 14 13.64 -4.35 -35.71
C ARG A 14 12.99 -5.71 -35.43
N ASP A 15 13.30 -6.74 -36.22
CA ASP A 15 12.79 -8.10 -36.02
C ASP A 15 13.40 -8.83 -34.81
N ARG A 16 14.43 -8.25 -34.14
CA ARG A 16 15.08 -8.84 -32.96
C ARG A 16 14.49 -8.39 -31.62
N VAL A 17 13.80 -7.27 -31.59
CA VAL A 17 13.16 -6.76 -30.37
C VAL A 17 11.70 -7.22 -30.37
N ASP A 18 11.34 -8.10 -29.44
CA ASP A 18 9.95 -8.47 -29.19
C ASP A 18 9.20 -7.23 -28.66
N THR A 19 8.15 -6.80 -29.36
CA THR A 19 7.43 -5.56 -29.06
C THR A 19 5.96 -5.83 -28.74
N MET A 20 5.35 -4.89 -28.07
CA MET A 20 3.94 -4.90 -27.67
C MET A 20 3.19 -3.74 -28.34
N PRO A 21 1.85 -3.77 -28.35
CA PRO A 21 1.05 -2.64 -28.81
C PRO A 21 1.40 -1.36 -28.04
N PRO A 22 1.30 -0.18 -28.67
CA PRO A 22 1.51 1.11 -28.01
C PRO A 22 0.49 1.32 -26.89
N LEU A 23 0.84 2.16 -25.91
CA LEU A 23 -0.09 2.55 -24.85
C LEU A 23 -1.21 3.43 -25.38
N PHE A 24 -0.87 4.34 -26.29
CA PHE A 24 -1.80 5.20 -27.01
C PHE A 24 -1.41 5.27 -28.49
N ASP A 25 -2.39 5.19 -29.37
CA ASP A 25 -2.17 5.29 -30.81
C ASP A 25 -2.02 6.76 -31.28
N SER A 26 -2.61 7.70 -30.52
CA SER A 26 -2.57 9.13 -30.86
C SER A 26 -2.62 10.04 -29.61
N GLN A 27 -2.32 11.32 -29.83
CA GLN A 27 -2.45 12.34 -28.78
C GLN A 27 -3.91 12.54 -28.36
N GLU A 28 -4.85 12.46 -29.30
CA GLU A 28 -6.28 12.61 -29.03
C GLU A 28 -6.81 11.51 -28.13
N GLU A 29 -6.33 10.27 -28.27
CA GLU A 29 -6.69 9.17 -27.38
C GLU A 29 -6.15 9.42 -25.97
N TYR A 30 -4.92 9.91 -25.85
CA TYR A 30 -4.34 10.28 -24.56
C TYR A 30 -5.10 11.42 -23.90
N ASP A 31 -5.47 12.46 -24.65
CA ASP A 31 -6.23 13.60 -24.12
C ASP A 31 -7.62 13.17 -23.63
N ALA A 32 -8.30 12.28 -24.35
CA ALA A 32 -9.58 11.71 -23.92
C ALA A 32 -9.44 10.86 -22.64
N PHE A 33 -8.36 10.08 -22.56
CA PHE A 33 -8.02 9.32 -21.35
C PHE A 33 -7.79 10.23 -20.14
N LEU A 34 -7.00 11.30 -20.31
CA LEU A 34 -6.76 12.29 -19.26
C LEU A 34 -8.05 12.98 -18.80
N ALA A 35 -8.88 13.42 -19.76
CA ALA A 35 -10.15 14.08 -19.45
C ALA A 35 -11.04 13.19 -18.58
N ARG A 36 -11.14 11.89 -18.86
CA ARG A 36 -11.90 10.92 -18.08
C ARG A 36 -11.38 10.76 -16.67
N HIS A 37 -10.07 10.64 -16.49
CA HIS A 37 -9.47 10.47 -15.16
C HIS A 37 -9.47 11.77 -14.34
N ASN A 38 -9.27 12.92 -14.98
CA ASN A 38 -9.29 14.21 -14.31
C ASN A 38 -10.70 14.64 -13.86
N ALA A 39 -11.75 14.07 -14.44
CA ALA A 39 -13.11 14.25 -13.96
C ALA A 39 -13.36 13.63 -12.58
N MET A 40 -12.50 12.68 -12.14
CA MET A 40 -12.58 12.05 -10.81
C MET A 40 -11.81 12.87 -9.76
N HIS A 41 -12.22 14.14 -9.60
CA HIS A 41 -11.61 15.09 -8.68
C HIS A 41 -12.60 15.47 -7.57
N PRO A 42 -12.22 15.45 -6.28
CA PRO A 42 -13.07 15.97 -5.23
C PRO A 42 -13.16 17.51 -5.37
N PRO A 43 -14.26 18.14 -4.94
CA PRO A 43 -14.37 19.59 -5.00
C PRO A 43 -13.20 20.27 -4.31
N GLU A 44 -12.55 21.23 -4.98
CA GLU A 44 -11.57 22.11 -4.36
C GLU A 44 -12.28 23.26 -3.67
N VAL A 45 -11.95 23.48 -2.40
CA VAL A 45 -12.54 24.55 -1.58
C VAL A 45 -11.42 25.42 -1.05
N ASP A 46 -11.47 26.71 -1.34
CA ASP A 46 -10.46 27.65 -0.83
C ASP A 46 -10.55 27.79 0.69
N ILE A 47 -9.54 27.32 1.40
CA ILE A 47 -9.43 27.37 2.84
C ILE A 47 -9.44 28.81 3.38
N HIS A 48 -9.08 29.81 2.58
CA HIS A 48 -9.06 31.22 2.99
C HIS A 48 -10.44 31.85 3.03
N THR A 49 -11.38 31.29 2.27
CA THR A 49 -12.78 31.81 2.17
C THR A 49 -13.77 30.89 2.88
N TYR A 50 -13.46 29.64 3.09
CA TYR A 50 -14.34 28.67 3.74
C TYR A 50 -14.59 29.01 5.23
N THR A 51 -15.83 28.82 5.66
CA THR A 51 -16.25 28.93 7.07
C THR A 51 -17.13 27.75 7.44
N GLY A 52 -16.81 27.07 8.54
CA GLY A 52 -17.61 25.93 9.00
C GLY A 52 -16.81 24.80 9.61
N ALA A 53 -17.37 23.61 9.58
CA ALA A 53 -16.78 22.40 10.11
C ALA A 53 -15.84 21.74 9.09
N ALA A 54 -14.76 21.17 9.56
CA ALA A 54 -13.81 20.40 8.75
C ALA A 54 -13.36 19.13 9.49
N TRP A 55 -12.87 18.16 8.75
CA TRP A 55 -12.38 16.88 9.27
C TRP A 55 -11.01 16.59 8.75
N LEU A 56 -10.15 16.12 9.65
CA LEU A 56 -8.74 15.89 9.40
C LEU A 56 -8.47 14.38 9.25
N GLY A 57 -7.76 14.01 8.21
CA GLY A 57 -7.21 12.68 8.04
C GLY A 57 -5.69 12.73 7.89
N ILE A 58 -5.01 11.80 8.55
CA ILE A 58 -3.56 11.67 8.52
C ILE A 58 -3.23 10.23 8.12
N ASP A 59 -2.40 10.07 7.11
CA ASP A 59 -1.78 8.79 6.76
C ASP A 59 -0.28 8.89 7.06
N ALA A 60 0.11 8.30 8.19
CA ALA A 60 1.48 8.25 8.66
C ALA A 60 2.17 6.96 8.20
N GLY A 61 2.61 6.94 6.95
CA GLY A 61 3.34 5.80 6.39
C GLY A 61 4.76 5.66 6.96
N SER A 62 5.45 4.59 6.57
CA SER A 62 6.84 4.32 6.99
C SER A 62 7.84 5.38 6.48
N THR A 63 7.63 5.87 5.26
CA THR A 63 8.53 6.81 4.58
C THR A 63 7.92 8.16 4.27
N THR A 64 6.59 8.23 4.17
CA THR A 64 5.86 9.44 3.79
C THR A 64 4.74 9.74 4.78
N THR A 65 4.44 11.03 4.94
CA THR A 65 3.26 11.50 5.66
C THR A 65 2.34 12.21 4.66
N LYS A 66 1.07 11.89 4.75
CA LYS A 66 0.02 12.49 3.92
C LYS A 66 -1.07 13.02 4.85
N ILE A 67 -1.61 14.18 4.53
CA ILE A 67 -2.66 14.82 5.31
C ILE A 67 -3.72 15.34 4.36
N ALA A 68 -4.98 15.21 4.75
CA ALA A 68 -6.13 15.80 4.08
C ALA A 68 -7.04 16.47 5.11
N LEU A 69 -7.43 17.72 4.85
CA LEU A 69 -8.50 18.41 5.56
C LEU A 69 -9.67 18.57 4.61
N ILE A 70 -10.84 18.09 5.00
CA ILE A 70 -12.01 18.06 4.13
C ILE A 70 -13.22 18.76 4.75
N THR A 71 -14.13 19.19 3.88
CA THR A 71 -15.47 19.66 4.24
C THR A 71 -16.45 18.49 4.45
N ALA A 72 -17.69 18.77 4.85
CA ALA A 72 -18.71 17.75 5.08
C ALA A 72 -19.08 16.94 3.82
N ASP A 73 -19.03 17.56 2.66
CA ASP A 73 -19.30 16.94 1.34
C ASP A 73 -18.07 16.29 0.70
N GLY A 74 -16.91 16.32 1.38
CA GLY A 74 -15.66 15.75 0.91
C GLY A 74 -14.81 16.71 0.08
N GLY A 75 -15.14 17.99 0.03
CA GLY A 75 -14.32 19.02 -0.62
C GLY A 75 -12.97 19.18 0.08
N LEU A 76 -11.90 19.37 -0.68
CA LEU A 76 -10.55 19.50 -0.17
C LEU A 76 -10.24 20.94 0.24
N LEU A 77 -9.91 21.14 1.51
CA LEU A 77 -9.43 22.42 2.07
C LEU A 77 -7.92 22.49 2.14
N TYR A 78 -7.27 21.36 2.42
CA TYR A 78 -5.82 21.29 2.56
C TYR A 78 -5.33 19.89 2.25
N THR A 79 -4.18 19.80 1.59
CA THR A 79 -3.49 18.53 1.31
C THR A 79 -2.00 18.66 1.56
N TYR A 80 -1.39 17.57 2.03
CA TYR A 80 0.05 17.44 2.18
C TYR A 80 0.50 16.04 1.80
N TYR A 81 1.62 15.95 1.07
CA TYR A 81 2.24 14.67 0.71
C TYR A 81 3.75 14.85 0.55
N HIS A 82 4.53 14.44 1.53
CA HIS A 82 5.99 14.48 1.50
C HIS A 82 6.62 13.36 2.31
N SER A 83 7.95 13.19 2.14
CA SER A 83 8.75 12.30 2.98
C SER A 83 8.66 12.74 4.45
N ASN A 84 8.56 11.76 5.37
CA ASN A 84 8.57 12.03 6.81
C ASN A 84 9.99 12.08 7.40
N LEU A 85 11.03 11.88 6.59
CA LEU A 85 12.44 11.91 7.01
C LEU A 85 12.74 11.06 8.25
N GLY A 86 11.95 9.99 8.49
CA GLY A 86 12.05 9.15 9.68
C GLY A 86 11.46 9.75 10.96
N ASN A 87 10.87 10.96 10.91
CA ASN A 87 10.28 11.62 12.07
C ASN A 87 8.85 12.12 11.76
N PRO A 88 7.85 11.23 11.68
CA PRO A 88 6.49 11.62 11.35
C PRO A 88 5.86 12.56 12.38
N VAL A 89 6.27 12.48 13.66
CA VAL A 89 5.74 13.37 14.71
C VAL A 89 6.09 14.84 14.44
N ALA A 90 7.33 15.13 14.06
CA ALA A 90 7.75 16.49 13.76
C ALA A 90 7.01 17.05 12.54
N ILE A 91 6.87 16.25 11.49
CA ILE A 91 6.16 16.66 10.27
C ILE A 91 4.68 16.93 10.56
N VAL A 92 4.00 16.02 11.26
CA VAL A 92 2.57 16.21 11.60
C VAL A 92 2.39 17.44 12.49
N LEU A 93 3.29 17.68 13.47
CA LEU A 93 3.26 18.87 14.30
C LEU A 93 3.34 20.17 13.48
N GLU A 94 4.27 20.23 12.54
CA GLU A 94 4.44 21.38 11.65
C GLU A 94 3.17 21.62 10.83
N GLN A 95 2.63 20.54 10.23
CA GLN A 95 1.44 20.63 9.40
C GLN A 95 0.19 21.00 10.20
N LEU A 96 0.02 20.48 11.42
CA LEU A 96 -1.09 20.87 12.29
C LEU A 96 -1.02 22.38 12.66
N ARG A 97 0.18 22.89 12.93
CA ARG A 97 0.36 24.33 13.21
C ARG A 97 -0.02 25.18 11.99
N GLU A 98 0.38 24.77 10.80
CA GLU A 98 0.00 25.47 9.56
C GLU A 98 -1.51 25.38 9.29
N ILE A 99 -2.12 24.22 9.44
CA ILE A 99 -3.57 24.03 9.30
C ILE A 99 -4.32 24.95 10.26
N TYR A 100 -3.97 24.99 11.56
CA TYR A 100 -4.63 25.90 12.52
C TYR A 100 -4.41 27.37 12.21
N LYS A 101 -3.27 27.75 11.63
CA LYS A 101 -3.02 29.11 11.18
C LYS A 101 -3.93 29.48 10.01
N LEU A 102 -4.08 28.58 9.02
CA LEU A 102 -4.96 28.78 7.87
C LEU A 102 -6.45 28.78 8.27
N CYS A 103 -6.85 27.87 9.16
CA CYS A 103 -8.22 27.79 9.67
C CYS A 103 -8.66 29.05 10.42
N GLY A 104 -7.75 29.64 11.20
CA GLY A 104 -8.06 30.80 12.06
C GLY A 104 -9.22 30.50 13.02
N SER A 105 -10.17 31.45 13.12
CA SER A 105 -11.43 31.28 13.85
C SER A 105 -12.59 30.82 12.95
N ARG A 106 -12.39 30.73 11.65
CA ARG A 106 -13.42 30.46 10.65
C ARG A 106 -13.77 28.98 10.52
N ILE A 107 -12.76 28.11 10.68
CA ILE A 107 -12.89 26.67 10.47
C ILE A 107 -12.68 25.95 11.79
N THR A 108 -13.64 25.10 12.13
CA THR A 108 -13.58 24.23 13.31
C THR A 108 -13.32 22.78 12.90
N ILE A 109 -12.21 22.20 13.36
CA ILE A 109 -11.94 20.77 13.15
C ILE A 109 -12.83 19.96 14.10
N LYS A 110 -13.78 19.24 13.55
CA LYS A 110 -14.78 18.45 14.29
C LYS A 110 -14.36 17.01 14.55
N GLY A 111 -13.39 16.51 13.79
CA GLY A 111 -12.87 15.17 13.96
C GLY A 111 -11.52 15.01 13.29
N ALA A 112 -10.68 14.14 13.87
CA ALA A 112 -9.37 13.81 13.35
C ALA A 112 -9.14 12.29 13.44
N ALA A 113 -8.75 11.66 12.34
CA ALA A 113 -8.41 10.25 12.33
C ALA A 113 -7.06 9.99 11.66
N VAL A 114 -6.41 8.93 12.10
CA VAL A 114 -5.07 8.56 11.66
C VAL A 114 -5.08 7.13 11.13
N THR A 115 -4.32 6.90 10.06
CA THR A 115 -4.03 5.59 9.51
C THR A 115 -2.55 5.43 9.18
N GLY A 116 -2.16 4.26 8.70
CA GLY A 116 -0.79 3.94 8.28
C GLY A 116 0.06 3.37 9.40
N TYR A 117 1.32 3.07 9.08
CA TYR A 117 2.25 2.40 10.01
C TYR A 117 2.47 3.16 11.33
N GLY A 118 2.43 4.50 11.28
CA GLY A 118 2.60 5.39 12.44
C GLY A 118 1.29 5.71 13.18
N GLU A 119 0.19 5.05 12.88
CA GLU A 119 -1.16 5.32 13.41
C GLU A 119 -1.16 5.54 14.92
N ASP A 120 -0.75 4.54 15.69
CA ASP A 120 -0.79 4.59 17.15
C ASP A 120 0.08 5.72 17.72
N LEU A 121 1.26 5.95 17.14
CA LEU A 121 2.16 7.00 17.58
C LEU A 121 1.54 8.38 17.38
N ILE A 122 1.05 8.67 16.20
CA ILE A 122 0.47 9.97 15.85
C ILE A 122 -0.85 10.21 16.60
N LYS A 123 -1.71 9.18 16.70
CA LYS A 123 -2.93 9.24 17.49
C LYS A 123 -2.65 9.64 18.94
N ASN A 124 -1.67 8.98 19.58
CA ASN A 124 -1.30 9.26 20.97
C ASN A 124 -0.57 10.60 21.11
N ALA A 125 0.27 11.00 20.15
CA ALA A 125 0.97 12.27 20.17
C ALA A 125 0.00 13.46 20.17
N PHE A 126 -0.95 13.45 19.26
CA PHE A 126 -1.83 14.60 19.00
C PHE A 126 -3.27 14.43 19.51
N SER A 127 -3.57 13.33 20.21
CA SER A 127 -4.91 13.01 20.71
C SER A 127 -5.97 12.95 19.61
N CYS A 128 -5.62 12.36 18.46
CA CYS A 128 -6.61 12.18 17.40
C CYS A 128 -7.75 11.26 17.86
N ASP A 129 -8.96 11.51 17.38
CA ASP A 129 -10.19 10.86 17.84
C ASP A 129 -10.21 9.37 17.52
N ALA A 130 -9.71 9.00 16.35
CA ALA A 130 -9.64 7.61 15.92
C ALA A 130 -8.31 7.25 15.26
N GLY A 131 -7.91 5.99 15.44
CA GLY A 131 -6.96 5.30 14.59
C GLY A 131 -7.69 4.22 13.81
N LEU A 132 -7.35 4.02 12.57
CA LEU A 132 -8.00 3.02 11.74
C LEU A 132 -7.00 2.26 10.88
N VAL A 133 -7.32 1.01 10.64
CA VAL A 133 -6.50 0.15 9.77
C VAL A 133 -6.50 0.76 8.36
N GLU A 134 -5.36 0.75 7.73
CA GLU A 134 -5.12 1.36 6.40
C GLU A 134 -6.13 0.87 5.35
N THR A 135 -6.49 -0.41 5.37
CA THR A 135 -7.50 -0.97 4.46
C THR A 135 -8.86 -0.32 4.58
N VAL A 136 -9.27 0.07 5.79
CA VAL A 136 -10.54 0.76 6.04
C VAL A 136 -10.48 2.18 5.48
N ALA A 137 -9.38 2.90 5.69
CA ALA A 137 -9.19 4.23 5.14
C ALA A 137 -9.25 4.21 3.60
N HIS A 138 -8.48 3.32 2.98
CA HIS A 138 -8.44 3.18 1.53
C HIS A 138 -9.78 2.79 0.93
N TYR A 139 -10.52 1.88 1.59
CA TYR A 139 -11.88 1.52 1.15
C TYR A 139 -12.87 2.69 1.28
N SER A 140 -12.83 3.42 2.39
CA SER A 140 -13.70 4.59 2.59
C SER A 140 -13.49 5.64 1.49
N ALA A 141 -12.23 5.89 1.13
CA ALA A 141 -11.90 6.80 0.03
C ALA A 141 -12.36 6.26 -1.33
N ALA A 142 -12.10 5.00 -1.63
CA ALA A 142 -12.49 4.40 -2.90
C ALA A 142 -14.00 4.41 -3.11
N ARG A 143 -14.76 4.07 -2.07
CA ARG A 143 -16.23 4.09 -2.08
C ARG A 143 -16.81 5.49 -2.29
N HIS A 144 -16.12 6.54 -1.85
CA HIS A 144 -16.55 7.92 -2.10
C HIS A 144 -16.57 8.27 -3.59
N PHE A 145 -15.56 7.79 -4.36
CA PHE A 145 -15.46 8.02 -5.81
C PHE A 145 -16.25 7.01 -6.65
N ASN A 146 -16.36 5.78 -6.16
CA ASN A 146 -17.12 4.73 -6.80
C ASN A 146 -17.88 3.92 -5.75
N PRO A 147 -19.16 4.22 -5.52
CA PRO A 147 -19.99 3.53 -4.51
C PRO A 147 -20.10 2.01 -4.72
N ASP A 148 -19.98 1.56 -5.96
CA ASP A 148 -20.11 0.16 -6.36
C ASP A 148 -18.74 -0.55 -6.42
N VAL A 149 -17.68 0.05 -5.89
CA VAL A 149 -16.33 -0.52 -5.93
C VAL A 149 -16.30 -1.95 -5.41
N ASP A 150 -15.80 -2.87 -6.23
CA ASP A 150 -15.67 -4.29 -5.93
C ASP A 150 -14.21 -4.76 -5.84
N PHE A 151 -13.27 -3.95 -6.38
CA PHE A 151 -11.84 -4.20 -6.28
C PHE A 151 -11.03 -2.91 -6.16
N ILE A 152 -10.05 -2.91 -5.27
CA ILE A 152 -9.14 -1.78 -5.07
C ILE A 152 -7.72 -2.25 -5.29
N ILE A 153 -6.96 -1.49 -6.08
CA ILE A 153 -5.53 -1.70 -6.30
C ILE A 153 -4.80 -0.47 -5.78
N ASP A 154 -4.05 -0.65 -4.71
CA ASP A 154 -3.19 0.38 -4.13
C ASP A 154 -1.73 0.04 -4.39
N ILE A 155 -1.04 0.88 -5.16
CA ILE A 155 0.39 0.70 -5.45
C ILE A 155 1.16 1.91 -4.95
N GLY A 156 1.85 1.69 -3.85
CA GLY A 156 2.80 2.64 -3.27
C GLY A 156 4.16 2.62 -3.96
N GLY A 157 5.11 3.34 -3.37
CA GLY A 157 6.51 3.31 -3.83
C GLY A 157 7.20 1.98 -3.56
N GLN A 158 6.89 1.30 -2.46
CA GLN A 158 7.59 0.10 -2.00
C GLN A 158 6.70 -1.11 -1.74
N ASP A 159 5.41 -0.90 -1.64
CA ASP A 159 4.41 -1.93 -1.36
C ASP A 159 3.24 -1.86 -2.35
N MET A 160 2.51 -2.94 -2.40
CA MET A 160 1.29 -3.05 -3.17
C MET A 160 0.26 -3.80 -2.33
N LYS A 161 -0.96 -3.27 -2.28
CA LYS A 161 -2.10 -3.85 -1.59
C LYS A 161 -3.29 -3.92 -2.53
N CYS A 162 -3.98 -5.03 -2.52
CA CYS A 162 -5.21 -5.18 -3.28
C CYS A 162 -6.30 -5.70 -2.36
N PHE A 163 -7.49 -5.16 -2.53
CA PHE A 163 -8.64 -5.50 -1.70
C PHE A 163 -9.79 -5.93 -2.59
N LYS A 164 -10.33 -7.11 -2.33
CA LYS A 164 -11.60 -7.53 -2.91
C LYS A 164 -12.73 -7.12 -1.99
N ILE A 165 -13.70 -6.44 -2.54
CA ILE A 165 -14.87 -5.95 -1.79
C ILE A 165 -16.06 -6.83 -2.17
N ARG A 166 -16.81 -7.28 -1.16
CA ARG A 166 -18.03 -8.04 -1.37
C ARG A 166 -19.07 -7.62 -0.34
N ASN A 167 -20.28 -7.31 -0.79
CA ASN A 167 -21.38 -6.87 0.07
C ASN A 167 -21.01 -5.67 0.98
N GLY A 168 -20.23 -4.72 0.44
CA GLY A 168 -19.83 -3.51 1.18
C GLY A 168 -18.76 -3.73 2.27
N ALA A 169 -18.09 -4.88 2.25
CA ALA A 169 -17.01 -5.20 3.20
C ALA A 169 -15.77 -5.75 2.47
N VAL A 170 -14.60 -5.57 3.08
CA VAL A 170 -13.35 -6.17 2.58
C VAL A 170 -13.40 -7.67 2.79
N ASP A 171 -13.49 -8.42 1.69
CA ASP A 171 -13.58 -9.89 1.67
C ASP A 171 -12.20 -10.55 1.74
N SER A 172 -11.26 -10.04 0.97
CA SER A 172 -9.88 -10.56 0.97
C SER A 172 -8.87 -9.46 0.67
N ILE A 173 -7.65 -9.67 1.14
CA ILE A 173 -6.53 -8.74 0.99
C ILE A 173 -5.35 -9.52 0.41
N MET A 174 -4.73 -8.97 -0.63
CA MET A 174 -3.49 -9.45 -1.22
C MET A 174 -2.41 -8.41 -0.99
N LEU A 175 -1.29 -8.82 -0.42
CA LEU A 175 -0.19 -7.93 -0.04
C LEU A 175 1.10 -8.33 -0.74
N ASN A 176 1.86 -7.35 -1.19
CA ASN A 176 3.24 -7.51 -1.61
C ASN A 176 4.10 -6.42 -0.95
N GLU A 177 4.74 -6.78 0.13
CA GLU A 177 5.67 -5.92 0.89
C GLU A 177 7.13 -6.31 0.68
N ALA A 178 7.37 -7.44 0.02
CA ALA A 178 8.70 -8.04 -0.10
C ALA A 178 9.38 -7.82 -1.46
N CYS A 179 8.63 -7.42 -2.48
CA CYS A 179 9.15 -7.33 -3.84
C CYS A 179 8.75 -6.03 -4.54
N SER A 180 9.75 -5.23 -4.88
CA SER A 180 9.55 -3.96 -5.58
C SER A 180 9.10 -4.09 -7.05
N SER A 181 9.12 -5.28 -7.63
CA SER A 181 8.83 -5.47 -9.07
C SER A 181 7.39 -5.13 -9.49
N GLY A 182 6.48 -4.94 -8.53
CA GLY A 182 5.11 -4.48 -8.74
C GLY A 182 4.85 -3.07 -8.17
N CYS A 183 5.87 -2.34 -7.73
CA CYS A 183 5.75 -1.07 -7.01
C CYS A 183 6.47 0.08 -7.73
N GLY A 184 6.18 1.32 -7.34
CA GLY A 184 6.73 2.52 -7.98
C GLY A 184 8.26 2.60 -7.98
N SER A 185 8.94 2.10 -6.94
CA SER A 185 10.41 2.06 -6.85
C SER A 185 11.07 1.24 -7.96
N PHE A 186 10.33 0.32 -8.59
CA PHE A 186 10.80 -0.40 -9.77
C PHE A 186 11.09 0.56 -10.93
N ILE A 187 10.09 1.38 -11.31
CA ILE A 187 10.26 2.37 -12.39
C ILE A 187 11.28 3.44 -12.00
N GLU A 188 11.27 3.90 -10.73
CA GLU A 188 12.23 4.87 -10.22
C GLU A 188 13.68 4.42 -10.41
N THR A 189 13.95 3.15 -10.11
CA THR A 189 15.29 2.56 -10.26
C THR A 189 15.79 2.64 -11.70
N PHE A 190 14.92 2.32 -12.68
CA PHE A 190 15.29 2.37 -14.09
C PHE A 190 15.35 3.80 -14.64
N ALA A 191 14.42 4.67 -14.25
CA ALA A 191 14.47 6.08 -14.62
C ALA A 191 15.80 6.72 -14.20
N LYS A 192 16.19 6.55 -12.94
CA LYS A 192 17.50 7.03 -12.42
C LYS A 192 18.69 6.42 -13.15
N ALA A 193 18.66 5.12 -13.43
CA ALA A 193 19.74 4.43 -14.13
C ALA A 193 19.91 4.94 -15.59
N LEU A 194 18.83 5.43 -16.19
CA LEU A 194 18.82 6.00 -17.54
C LEU A 194 19.00 7.52 -17.54
N GLY A 195 19.14 8.17 -16.37
CA GLY A 195 19.40 9.60 -16.23
C GLY A 195 18.15 10.50 -16.30
N TYR A 196 16.96 9.97 -16.03
CA TYR A 196 15.70 10.69 -16.08
C TYR A 196 15.06 10.86 -14.69
N THR A 197 14.25 11.88 -14.53
CA THR A 197 13.29 11.94 -13.42
C THR A 197 12.16 10.93 -13.66
N ILE A 198 11.46 10.51 -12.61
CA ILE A 198 10.32 9.57 -12.74
C ILE A 198 9.25 10.15 -13.67
N ALA A 199 8.96 11.45 -13.50
CA ALA A 199 7.93 12.14 -14.26
C ALA A 199 8.27 12.24 -15.75
N ASP A 200 9.51 12.60 -16.08
CA ASP A 200 9.94 12.70 -17.49
C ASP A 200 10.00 11.31 -18.11
N PHE A 201 10.50 10.31 -17.37
CA PHE A 201 10.54 8.93 -17.85
C PHE A 201 9.16 8.36 -18.15
N ALA A 202 8.18 8.65 -17.29
CA ALA A 202 6.79 8.27 -17.51
C ALA A 202 6.22 8.88 -18.81
N LYS A 203 6.48 10.17 -19.04
CA LYS A 203 6.00 10.88 -20.26
C LYS A 203 6.59 10.29 -21.55
N LEU A 204 7.86 9.89 -21.53
CA LEU A 204 8.50 9.28 -22.69
C LEU A 204 7.76 8.04 -23.18
N GLY A 205 7.26 7.21 -22.27
CA GLY A 205 6.59 5.95 -22.63
C GLY A 205 5.17 6.09 -23.18
N LEU A 206 4.52 7.26 -23.03
CA LEU A 206 3.10 7.43 -23.36
C LEU A 206 2.80 7.20 -24.86
N LEU A 207 3.62 7.75 -25.73
CA LEU A 207 3.44 7.69 -27.19
C LEU A 207 4.52 6.84 -27.87
N ALA A 208 5.15 5.92 -27.13
CA ALA A 208 6.10 4.96 -27.65
C ALA A 208 5.42 4.05 -28.69
N LYS A 209 6.01 3.93 -29.86
CA LYS A 209 5.40 3.19 -30.99
C LYS A 209 5.61 1.69 -30.92
N HIS A 210 6.70 1.25 -30.29
CA HIS A 210 7.14 -0.14 -30.24
C HIS A 210 7.58 -0.55 -28.83
N PRO A 211 6.67 -0.50 -27.83
CA PRO A 211 7.01 -0.86 -26.43
C PRO A 211 7.70 -2.21 -26.37
N VAL A 212 8.85 -2.28 -25.70
CA VAL A 212 9.61 -3.53 -25.60
C VAL A 212 8.90 -4.53 -24.71
N ASN A 213 8.76 -5.77 -25.17
CA ASN A 213 8.24 -6.84 -24.33
C ASN A 213 9.31 -7.32 -23.34
N LEU A 214 9.31 -6.73 -22.15
CA LEU A 214 10.23 -7.10 -21.08
C LEU A 214 9.72 -8.27 -20.22
N GLY A 215 8.49 -8.72 -20.46
CA GLY A 215 7.83 -9.77 -19.70
C GLY A 215 7.55 -9.36 -18.25
N SER A 216 7.31 -10.35 -17.39
CA SER A 216 7.05 -10.18 -15.95
C SER A 216 8.20 -10.79 -15.14
N ARG A 217 9.23 -10.00 -14.83
CA ARG A 217 10.45 -10.44 -14.13
C ARG A 217 10.71 -9.59 -12.90
N CYS A 218 11.46 -10.11 -11.93
CA CYS A 218 11.94 -9.29 -10.81
C CYS A 218 12.97 -8.27 -11.28
N THR A 219 13.17 -7.20 -10.51
CA THR A 219 14.04 -6.07 -10.84
C THR A 219 15.48 -6.50 -11.22
N VAL A 220 16.03 -7.52 -10.55
CA VAL A 220 17.39 -8.02 -10.80
C VAL A 220 17.51 -8.58 -12.22
N PHE A 221 16.58 -9.44 -12.62
CA PHE A 221 16.59 -10.00 -13.97
C PHE A 221 16.15 -8.99 -15.04
N MET A 222 15.33 -8.03 -14.68
CA MET A 222 14.89 -6.96 -15.57
C MET A 222 16.05 -6.09 -16.05
N ASN A 223 17.05 -5.83 -15.21
CA ASN A 223 18.26 -5.10 -15.60
C ASN A 223 18.95 -5.71 -16.83
N SER A 224 19.03 -7.04 -16.89
CA SER A 224 19.62 -7.73 -18.04
C SER A 224 18.74 -7.57 -19.28
N SER A 225 17.42 -7.65 -19.12
CA SER A 225 16.47 -7.47 -20.24
C SER A 225 16.51 -6.04 -20.81
N VAL A 226 16.56 -5.03 -19.95
CA VAL A 226 16.68 -3.62 -20.36
C VAL A 226 18.01 -3.37 -21.09
N LYS A 227 19.12 -3.85 -20.54
CA LYS A 227 20.43 -3.73 -21.20
C LYS A 227 20.48 -4.45 -22.54
N GLN A 228 19.80 -5.59 -22.66
CA GLN A 228 19.71 -6.29 -23.94
C GLN A 228 18.88 -5.49 -24.95
N ALA A 229 17.70 -4.98 -24.53
CA ALA A 229 16.87 -4.12 -25.40
C ALA A 229 17.63 -2.90 -25.90
N GLN A 230 18.43 -2.25 -25.05
CA GLN A 230 19.31 -1.14 -25.47
C GLN A 230 20.34 -1.56 -26.51
N LYS A 231 20.98 -2.74 -26.35
CA LYS A 231 21.93 -3.28 -27.34
C LYS A 231 21.26 -3.63 -28.65
N ASP A 232 20.01 -4.05 -28.60
CA ASP A 232 19.21 -4.39 -29.78
C ASP A 232 18.61 -3.14 -30.45
N GLY A 233 18.92 -1.92 -29.94
CA GLY A 233 18.56 -0.65 -30.53
C GLY A 233 17.18 -0.09 -30.13
N ALA A 234 16.58 -0.61 -29.06
CA ALA A 234 15.32 -0.05 -28.53
C ALA A 234 15.51 1.39 -28.02
N SER A 235 14.56 2.26 -28.31
CA SER A 235 14.56 3.62 -27.80
C SER A 235 14.27 3.68 -26.29
N VAL A 236 14.58 4.80 -25.66
CA VAL A 236 14.27 5.01 -24.23
C VAL A 236 12.77 5.06 -24.02
N GLU A 237 12.03 5.61 -24.97
CA GLU A 237 10.58 5.67 -25.01
C GLU A 237 9.97 4.26 -24.99
N ASP A 238 10.44 3.38 -25.86
CA ASP A 238 9.96 2.00 -25.98
C ASP A 238 10.30 1.17 -24.72
N ILE A 239 11.46 1.44 -24.11
CA ILE A 239 11.86 0.83 -22.83
C ILE A 239 10.98 1.33 -21.69
N SER A 240 10.68 2.63 -21.64
CA SER A 240 9.81 3.22 -20.60
C SER A 240 8.40 2.64 -20.64
N ALA A 241 7.81 2.55 -21.84
CA ALA A 241 6.52 1.90 -22.04
C ALA A 241 6.56 0.42 -21.64
N GLY A 242 7.58 -0.32 -22.07
CA GLY A 242 7.80 -1.72 -21.75
C GLY A 242 7.92 -1.97 -20.23
N LEU A 243 8.61 -1.10 -19.50
CA LEU A 243 8.70 -1.17 -18.04
C LEU A 243 7.36 -0.88 -17.37
N SER A 244 6.58 0.09 -17.87
CA SER A 244 5.24 0.40 -17.37
C SER A 244 4.29 -0.78 -17.57
N ILE A 245 4.35 -1.49 -18.68
CA ILE A 245 3.57 -2.71 -18.92
C ILE A 245 4.06 -3.85 -18.04
N SER A 246 5.37 -3.98 -17.85
CA SER A 246 5.96 -5.04 -17.01
C SER A 246 5.55 -4.95 -15.54
N ILE A 247 5.47 -3.74 -14.96
CA ILE A 247 5.01 -3.55 -13.57
C ILE A 247 3.56 -4.03 -13.42
N VAL A 248 2.72 -3.72 -14.41
CA VAL A 248 1.32 -4.15 -14.42
C VAL A 248 1.21 -5.67 -14.50
N LYS A 249 1.94 -6.31 -15.42
CA LYS A 249 1.97 -7.77 -15.52
C LYS A 249 2.45 -8.43 -14.22
N ASN A 250 3.45 -7.85 -13.55
CA ASN A 250 3.89 -8.33 -12.23
C ASN A 250 2.78 -8.18 -11.18
N ALA A 251 2.08 -7.05 -11.15
CA ALA A 251 0.97 -6.80 -10.24
C ALA A 251 -0.16 -7.81 -10.46
N VAL A 252 -0.67 -7.92 -11.67
CA VAL A 252 -1.83 -8.76 -12.01
C VAL A 252 -1.51 -10.26 -11.84
N TYR A 253 -0.42 -10.75 -12.42
CA TYR A 253 -0.17 -12.19 -12.50
C TYR A 253 0.60 -12.76 -11.31
N LYS A 254 1.45 -11.98 -10.63
CA LYS A 254 2.28 -12.51 -9.53
C LYS A 254 1.74 -12.15 -8.15
N VAL A 255 1.19 -10.94 -7.98
CA VAL A 255 0.68 -10.49 -6.69
C VAL A 255 -0.79 -10.85 -6.56
N ILE A 256 -1.62 -10.35 -7.46
CA ILE A 256 -3.07 -10.59 -7.44
C ILE A 256 -3.37 -12.05 -7.82
N ARG A 257 -2.57 -12.64 -8.73
CA ARG A 257 -2.74 -14.00 -9.25
C ARG A 257 -4.10 -14.21 -9.91
N ALA A 258 -4.59 -13.17 -10.59
CA ALA A 258 -5.81 -13.26 -11.35
C ALA A 258 -5.64 -14.27 -12.50
N ALA A 259 -6.58 -15.21 -12.63
CA ALA A 259 -6.60 -16.13 -13.74
C ALA A 259 -7.14 -15.46 -15.01
N ASN A 260 -8.04 -14.50 -14.82
CA ASN A 260 -8.62 -13.65 -15.87
C ASN A 260 -9.05 -12.29 -15.29
N ALA A 261 -9.39 -11.36 -16.18
CA ALA A 261 -9.79 -10.01 -15.77
C ALA A 261 -11.10 -9.98 -14.94
N ASP A 262 -11.97 -10.97 -15.11
CA ASP A 262 -13.25 -11.03 -14.39
C ASP A 262 -13.10 -11.40 -12.92
N ASP A 263 -11.99 -12.03 -12.53
CA ASP A 263 -11.65 -12.29 -11.13
C ASP A 263 -11.47 -11.00 -10.31
N LEU A 264 -11.18 -9.89 -11.00
CA LEU A 264 -10.95 -8.57 -10.41
C LEU A 264 -12.23 -7.71 -10.29
N GLY A 265 -13.38 -8.27 -10.67
CA GLY A 265 -14.65 -7.53 -10.61
C GLY A 265 -14.84 -6.54 -11.77
N GLN A 266 -15.85 -5.68 -11.67
CA GLN A 266 -16.24 -4.73 -12.72
C GLN A 266 -15.92 -3.28 -12.36
N HIS A 267 -15.92 -2.94 -11.07
CA HIS A 267 -15.77 -1.59 -10.53
C HIS A 267 -14.44 -1.43 -9.80
N ILE A 268 -13.37 -1.26 -10.58
CA ILE A 268 -12.01 -1.21 -10.06
C ILE A 268 -11.60 0.23 -9.76
N VAL A 269 -11.18 0.49 -8.52
CA VAL A 269 -10.54 1.75 -8.13
C VAL A 269 -9.05 1.54 -7.95
N VAL A 270 -8.25 2.38 -8.60
CA VAL A 270 -6.80 2.37 -8.46
C VAL A 270 -6.31 3.58 -7.68
N GLN A 271 -5.34 3.38 -6.79
CA GLN A 271 -4.83 4.40 -5.88
C GLN A 271 -3.36 4.14 -5.52
N GLY A 272 -2.76 5.07 -4.77
CA GLY A 272 -1.32 5.06 -4.49
C GLY A 272 -0.54 5.95 -5.44
N GLY A 273 0.66 6.34 -5.01
CA GLY A 273 1.50 7.30 -5.74
C GLY A 273 1.94 6.82 -7.13
N THR A 274 2.00 5.51 -7.36
CA THR A 274 2.39 4.92 -8.65
C THR A 274 1.40 5.26 -9.77
N PHE A 275 0.12 5.46 -9.43
CA PHE A 275 -0.92 5.81 -10.41
C PHE A 275 -0.95 7.28 -10.84
N HIS A 276 0.01 8.12 -10.37
CA HIS A 276 0.31 9.39 -11.02
C HIS A 276 1.07 9.19 -12.35
N ASN A 277 1.57 8.00 -12.61
CA ASN A 277 2.18 7.62 -13.88
C ASN A 277 1.08 7.12 -14.84
N ASP A 278 0.70 7.95 -15.81
CA ASP A 278 -0.35 7.65 -16.77
C ASP A 278 -0.01 6.45 -17.68
N ALA A 279 1.29 6.19 -17.93
CA ALA A 279 1.70 5.01 -18.69
C ALA A 279 1.39 3.70 -17.93
N VAL A 280 1.59 3.68 -16.60
CA VAL A 280 1.19 2.55 -15.75
C VAL A 280 -0.33 2.43 -15.69
N LEU A 281 -1.03 3.53 -15.51
CA LEU A 281 -2.49 3.56 -15.45
C LEU A 281 -3.11 3.01 -16.75
N ARG A 282 -2.62 3.47 -17.91
CA ARG A 282 -3.07 2.97 -19.21
C ARG A 282 -2.75 1.50 -19.43
N ALA A 283 -1.54 1.08 -19.03
CA ALA A 283 -1.15 -0.33 -19.11
C ALA A 283 -2.08 -1.23 -18.27
N PHE A 284 -2.56 -0.76 -17.10
CA PHE A 284 -3.58 -1.48 -16.33
C PHE A 284 -4.90 -1.62 -17.10
N GLU A 285 -5.39 -0.55 -17.70
CA GLU A 285 -6.63 -0.61 -18.49
C GLU A 285 -6.51 -1.55 -19.68
N GLN A 286 -5.38 -1.53 -20.39
CA GLN A 286 -5.13 -2.44 -21.50
C GLN A 286 -5.05 -3.89 -21.03
N GLU A 287 -4.31 -4.18 -19.95
CA GLU A 287 -4.14 -5.54 -19.44
C GLU A 287 -5.45 -6.12 -18.88
N LEU A 288 -6.30 -5.27 -18.29
CA LEU A 288 -7.60 -5.66 -17.75
C LEU A 288 -8.72 -5.64 -18.81
N GLY A 289 -8.49 -5.04 -19.99
CA GLY A 289 -9.49 -4.87 -21.04
C GLY A 289 -10.69 -4.01 -20.61
N ARG A 290 -10.51 -3.13 -19.62
CA ARG A 290 -11.57 -2.28 -19.05
C ARG A 290 -11.04 -1.01 -18.43
N ASN A 291 -11.90 0.00 -18.34
CA ASN A 291 -11.57 1.24 -17.66
C ASN A 291 -11.51 1.04 -16.13
N VAL A 292 -10.59 1.74 -15.48
CA VAL A 292 -10.50 1.81 -14.03
C VAL A 292 -10.80 3.24 -13.54
N THR A 293 -11.23 3.38 -12.30
CA THR A 293 -11.41 4.68 -11.66
C THR A 293 -10.12 5.08 -10.95
N ARG A 294 -9.48 6.16 -11.41
CA ARG A 294 -8.31 6.75 -10.73
C ARG A 294 -8.68 8.18 -10.27
N PRO A 295 -8.92 8.40 -8.96
CA PRO A 295 -9.08 9.74 -8.42
C PRO A 295 -7.80 10.56 -8.60
N THR A 296 -7.92 11.86 -8.87
CA THR A 296 -6.77 12.76 -9.02
C THR A 296 -5.90 12.81 -7.76
N ILE A 297 -6.49 12.53 -6.61
CA ILE A 297 -5.85 12.46 -5.30
C ILE A 297 -5.34 11.04 -4.96
N SER A 298 -5.09 10.21 -5.96
CA SER A 298 -4.70 8.80 -5.78
C SER A 298 -3.55 8.60 -4.78
N GLY A 299 -2.63 9.56 -4.67
CA GLY A 299 -1.50 9.51 -3.74
C GLY A 299 -1.84 9.77 -2.27
N ILE A 300 -3.00 10.35 -1.95
CA ILE A 300 -3.41 10.72 -0.58
C ILE A 300 -4.71 10.04 -0.14
N MET A 301 -5.13 8.97 -0.83
CA MET A 301 -6.39 8.28 -0.56
C MET A 301 -6.50 7.77 0.89
N GLY A 302 -5.39 7.31 1.49
CA GLY A 302 -5.39 6.90 2.90
C GLY A 302 -5.75 8.05 3.84
N ALA A 303 -5.15 9.23 3.65
CA ALA A 303 -5.47 10.41 4.44
C ALA A 303 -6.90 10.91 4.18
N PHE A 304 -7.32 10.95 2.92
CA PHE A 304 -8.67 11.36 2.55
C PHE A 304 -9.74 10.42 3.17
N GLY A 305 -9.52 9.11 3.09
CA GLY A 305 -10.41 8.12 3.70
C GLY A 305 -10.42 8.19 5.23
N ALA A 306 -9.30 8.50 5.87
CA ALA A 306 -9.25 8.75 7.30
C ALA A 306 -10.08 10.00 7.67
N ALA A 307 -10.02 11.06 6.86
CA ALA A 307 -10.84 12.27 7.07
C ALA A 307 -12.34 11.98 6.91
N LEU A 308 -12.74 11.20 5.89
CA LEU A 308 -14.11 10.72 5.72
C LEU A 308 -14.58 9.90 6.93
N TYR A 309 -13.74 9.00 7.42
CA TYR A 309 -14.03 8.21 8.61
C TYR A 309 -14.21 9.11 9.84
N ALA A 310 -13.34 10.10 10.04
CA ALA A 310 -13.48 11.07 11.13
C ALA A 310 -14.80 11.85 11.05
N ARG A 311 -15.26 12.18 9.84
CA ARG A 311 -16.56 12.82 9.60
C ARG A 311 -17.73 11.91 10.03
N ASP A 312 -17.65 10.65 9.66
CA ASP A 312 -18.72 9.65 9.90
C ASP A 312 -18.80 9.21 11.38
N LEU A 313 -17.82 9.61 12.23
CA LEU A 313 -17.91 9.46 13.68
C LEU A 313 -18.95 10.41 14.33
N HIS A 314 -19.40 11.44 13.61
CA HIS A 314 -20.39 12.42 14.07
C HIS A 314 -20.10 13.02 15.45
N LEU A 315 -18.84 13.34 15.72
CA LEU A 315 -18.40 13.90 17.01
C LEU A 315 -18.89 15.33 17.16
N GLU A 316 -19.34 15.70 18.36
CA GLU A 316 -19.67 17.10 18.68
C GLU A 316 -18.41 17.95 18.74
N LYS A 317 -17.32 17.40 19.29
CA LYS A 317 -16.02 18.06 19.44
C LYS A 317 -14.89 17.05 19.32
N SER A 318 -13.84 17.42 18.59
CA SER A 318 -12.61 16.62 18.47
C SER A 318 -11.77 16.71 19.76
N ALA A 319 -11.09 15.60 20.08
CA ALA A 319 -10.08 15.52 21.11
C ALA A 319 -8.69 16.00 20.63
N LEU A 320 -8.54 16.33 19.35
CA LEU A 320 -7.29 16.81 18.75
C LEU A 320 -6.72 17.98 19.57
N LEU A 321 -5.42 17.97 19.78
CA LEU A 321 -4.74 19.05 20.53
C LEU A 321 -5.06 20.41 19.93
N SER A 322 -5.36 21.38 20.83
CA SER A 322 -5.66 22.75 20.42
C SER A 322 -4.42 23.47 19.89
N LYS A 323 -4.62 24.60 19.21
CA LYS A 323 -3.55 25.47 18.71
C LYS A 323 -2.54 25.84 19.79
N GLU A 324 -3.02 26.14 20.99
CA GLU A 324 -2.21 26.53 22.15
C GLU A 324 -1.36 25.35 22.66
N ALA A 325 -1.96 24.16 22.74
CA ALA A 325 -1.26 22.94 23.13
C ALA A 325 -0.17 22.55 22.12
N LEU A 326 -0.39 22.78 20.83
CA LEU A 326 0.62 22.53 19.80
C LEU A 326 1.79 23.51 19.85
N GLN A 327 1.61 24.73 20.37
CA GLN A 327 2.73 25.70 20.52
C GLN A 327 3.76 25.23 21.54
N SER A 328 3.30 24.65 22.65
CA SER A 328 4.16 24.14 23.73
C SER A 328 4.50 22.66 23.59
N PHE A 329 4.08 22.02 22.50
CA PHE A 329 4.26 20.58 22.32
C PHE A 329 5.73 20.19 22.27
N SER A 330 6.09 19.19 23.09
CA SER A 330 7.40 18.56 23.09
C SER A 330 7.28 17.06 22.92
N HIS A 331 8.27 16.45 22.27
CA HIS A 331 8.36 15.01 22.06
C HIS A 331 9.80 14.55 22.27
N THR A 332 9.96 13.50 23.04
CA THR A 332 11.23 12.77 23.18
C THR A 332 11.00 11.28 22.98
N ALA A 333 11.89 10.64 22.22
CA ALA A 333 11.86 9.20 21.97
C ALA A 333 13.13 8.57 22.53
N LYS A 334 12.99 7.59 23.42
CA LYS A 334 14.12 6.87 24.04
C LYS A 334 14.03 5.39 23.70
N PRO A 335 14.99 4.82 22.96
CA PRO A 335 15.07 3.40 22.76
C PRO A 335 15.42 2.69 24.09
N THR A 336 14.81 1.54 24.34
CA THR A 336 15.10 0.69 25.50
C THR A 336 14.82 -0.76 25.18
N THR A 337 15.31 -1.66 26.01
CA THR A 337 15.04 -3.10 25.89
C THR A 337 14.08 -3.55 26.98
N CYS A 338 13.06 -4.29 26.61
CA CYS A 338 12.15 -4.91 27.54
C CYS A 338 12.79 -6.12 28.22
N ASN A 339 12.88 -6.11 29.55
CA ASN A 339 13.44 -7.19 30.36
C ASN A 339 12.38 -8.00 31.10
N LEU A 340 11.10 -7.90 30.70
CA LEU A 340 10.00 -8.57 31.37
C LEU A 340 9.83 -10.06 30.97
N CYS A 341 10.54 -10.50 29.93
CA CYS A 341 10.55 -11.90 29.49
C CYS A 341 11.75 -12.16 28.54
N THR A 342 11.92 -13.40 28.13
CA THR A 342 13.03 -13.86 27.27
C THR A 342 13.04 -13.30 25.86
N ASN A 343 11.96 -12.62 25.42
CA ASN A 343 11.91 -12.02 24.06
C ASN A 343 12.77 -10.76 23.91
N HIS A 344 13.11 -10.07 25.00
CA HIS A 344 13.94 -8.87 25.01
C HIS A 344 13.58 -7.86 23.90
N CYS A 345 12.28 -7.53 23.76
CA CYS A 345 11.78 -6.65 22.70
C CYS A 345 12.51 -5.30 22.74
N SER A 346 12.92 -4.81 21.57
CA SER A 346 13.36 -3.41 21.41
C SER A 346 12.13 -2.51 21.47
N LEU A 347 12.11 -1.62 22.46
CA LEU A 347 11.02 -0.68 22.71
C LEU A 347 11.48 0.74 22.40
N THR A 348 10.55 1.58 21.99
CA THR A 348 10.72 3.04 21.98
C THR A 348 9.72 3.67 22.93
N VAL A 349 10.21 4.34 23.95
CA VAL A 349 9.39 5.11 24.91
C VAL A 349 9.29 6.53 24.40
N ASN A 350 8.12 6.89 23.89
CA ASN A 350 7.77 8.24 23.48
C ASN A 350 7.17 8.97 24.67
N THR A 351 7.69 10.14 24.98
CA THR A 351 7.18 11.02 26.02
C THR A 351 6.75 12.33 25.40
N PHE A 352 5.52 12.75 25.66
CA PHE A 352 4.89 13.97 25.19
C PHE A 352 4.64 14.92 26.36
N ASP A 353 4.17 16.13 26.07
CA ASP A 353 3.80 17.12 27.08
C ASP A 353 2.89 16.57 28.16
N GLY A 354 3.02 17.12 29.38
CA GLY A 354 2.28 16.65 30.54
C GLY A 354 2.69 15.26 31.03
N GLY A 355 3.83 14.73 30.55
CA GLY A 355 4.33 13.42 30.94
C GLY A 355 3.56 12.24 30.33
N ARG A 356 2.71 12.48 29.33
CA ARG A 356 2.03 11.40 28.59
C ARG A 356 3.06 10.50 27.90
N ARG A 357 2.86 9.22 28.01
CA ARG A 357 3.79 8.22 27.44
C ARG A 357 3.09 7.29 26.48
N PHE A 358 3.78 6.97 25.40
CA PHE A 358 3.40 5.91 24.46
C PHE A 358 4.61 5.00 24.21
N ILE A 359 4.42 3.70 24.33
CA ILE A 359 5.48 2.70 24.11
C ILE A 359 5.16 1.93 22.83
N SER A 360 6.11 1.92 21.90
CA SER A 360 6.04 1.15 20.66
C SER A 360 7.10 0.04 20.63
N GLY A 361 6.96 -0.91 19.70
CA GLY A 361 7.86 -2.06 19.58
C GLY A 361 7.56 -3.21 20.55
N ASN A 362 6.56 -3.07 21.43
CA ASN A 362 6.12 -4.09 22.35
C ASN A 362 5.33 -5.19 21.62
N ARG A 363 5.68 -6.44 21.89
CA ARG A 363 4.95 -7.61 21.38
C ARG A 363 3.88 -8.12 22.33
N CYS A 364 3.67 -7.45 23.47
CA CYS A 364 2.64 -7.76 24.45
C CYS A 364 2.35 -6.52 25.30
N SER A 365 1.29 -6.57 26.11
CA SER A 365 0.83 -5.46 26.97
C SER A 365 1.63 -5.25 28.26
N ARG A 366 2.58 -6.14 28.60
CA ARG A 366 3.37 -6.04 29.86
C ARG A 366 4.13 -4.71 30.01
N PRO A 367 4.84 -4.20 28.96
CA PRO A 367 5.54 -2.93 29.08
C PRO A 367 4.61 -1.73 29.30
N LEU A 368 3.33 -1.88 28.98
CA LEU A 368 2.31 -0.83 29.15
C LEU A 368 1.74 -0.78 30.59
N GLY A 369 2.27 -1.60 31.51
CA GLY A 369 1.78 -1.66 32.89
C GLY A 369 0.37 -2.23 33.02
N LYS A 370 -0.21 -2.78 31.96
CA LYS A 370 -1.51 -3.45 32.04
C LYS A 370 -1.33 -4.76 32.79
N ALA A 371 -2.16 -4.99 33.79
CA ALA A 371 -2.23 -6.26 34.51
C ALA A 371 -2.33 -7.40 33.50
N LYS A 372 -1.64 -8.50 33.80
CA LYS A 372 -1.74 -9.72 33.00
C LYS A 372 -3.22 -10.12 32.98
N VAL A 373 -3.90 -9.89 31.88
CA VAL A 373 -5.19 -10.52 31.65
C VAL A 373 -4.89 -12.01 31.62
N GLU A 374 -5.41 -12.76 32.57
CA GLU A 374 -5.31 -14.22 32.58
C GLU A 374 -6.22 -14.79 31.49
N ASN A 375 -5.80 -14.58 30.26
CA ASN A 375 -6.38 -15.34 29.17
C ASN A 375 -6.03 -16.81 29.36
N PRO A 376 -6.98 -17.71 29.18
CA PRO A 376 -6.71 -19.14 29.26
C PRO A 376 -5.56 -19.48 28.30
N ASP A 377 -4.54 -20.16 28.81
CA ASP A 377 -3.40 -20.61 27.98
C ASP A 377 -3.88 -21.76 27.08
N LEU A 378 -4.47 -21.37 25.95
CA LEU A 378 -4.98 -22.29 24.93
C LEU A 378 -3.89 -23.17 24.33
N MET A 379 -2.63 -22.70 24.32
CA MET A 379 -1.51 -23.50 23.80
C MET A 379 -1.18 -24.63 24.75
N THR A 380 -1.05 -24.35 26.04
CA THR A 380 -0.88 -25.40 27.06
C THR A 380 -2.10 -26.31 27.13
N TYR A 381 -3.31 -25.79 27.03
CA TYR A 381 -4.53 -26.58 26.96
C TYR A 381 -4.52 -27.53 25.74
N LYS A 382 -4.24 -27.02 24.56
CA LYS A 382 -4.12 -27.80 23.33
C LYS A 382 -3.06 -28.90 23.48
N TYR A 383 -1.89 -28.53 23.98
CA TYR A 383 -0.79 -29.48 24.21
C TYR A 383 -1.19 -30.62 25.17
N LYS A 384 -1.82 -30.28 26.31
CA LYS A 384 -2.31 -31.28 27.28
C LYS A 384 -3.35 -32.20 26.66
N LYS A 385 -4.30 -31.66 25.87
CA LYS A 385 -5.31 -32.45 25.16
C LYS A 385 -4.69 -33.38 24.14
N LEU A 386 -3.77 -32.91 23.34
CA LEU A 386 -3.07 -33.71 22.34
C LEU A 386 -2.24 -34.84 22.98
N ARG A 387 -1.56 -34.56 24.11
CA ARG A 387 -0.87 -35.59 24.88
C ARG A 387 -1.81 -36.63 25.48
N ALA A 388 -2.97 -36.22 25.96
CA ALA A 388 -3.97 -37.16 26.48
C ALA A 388 -4.55 -38.09 25.41
N LEU A 389 -4.53 -37.66 24.14
CA LEU A 389 -4.96 -38.49 22.99
C LEU A 389 -3.84 -39.43 22.50
N GLN A 390 -2.61 -39.34 23.04
CA GLN A 390 -1.59 -40.34 22.79
C GLN A 390 -2.09 -41.66 23.40
N GLY A 391 -2.67 -42.50 22.56
CA GLY A 391 -3.14 -43.83 22.96
C GLY A 391 -1.96 -44.61 23.53
N LYS A 392 -2.21 -45.31 24.62
CA LYS A 392 -1.35 -46.42 25.07
C LYS A 392 -1.44 -47.45 23.97
N GLY A 393 -0.47 -47.46 23.04
CA GLY A 393 -0.47 -48.38 21.91
C GLY A 393 -0.67 -49.80 22.44
N SER A 394 -1.63 -50.51 21.89
CA SER A 394 -1.77 -51.95 22.10
C SER A 394 -0.50 -52.57 21.54
N GLY A 395 0.34 -53.13 22.36
CA GLY A 395 1.71 -53.52 22.11
C GLY A 395 1.95 -54.68 21.13
N ASN A 396 1.03 -54.97 20.21
CA ASN A 396 1.10 -56.06 19.23
C ASN A 396 1.51 -55.65 17.81
N GLY A 397 2.18 -54.51 17.67
CA GLY A 397 2.70 -54.09 16.36
C GLY A 397 3.88 -54.92 15.88
N VAL A 398 3.70 -55.71 14.85
CA VAL A 398 4.71 -56.59 14.23
C VAL A 398 5.90 -55.82 13.63
N ARG A 399 5.87 -54.45 13.58
CA ARG A 399 6.83 -53.63 12.85
C ARG A 399 7.67 -52.68 13.75
N GLY A 400 7.66 -52.85 15.05
CA GLY A 400 8.45 -52.05 15.96
C GLY A 400 7.82 -50.68 16.34
N ARG A 401 8.53 -49.89 17.16
CA ARG A 401 8.08 -48.55 17.60
C ARG A 401 8.53 -47.49 16.62
N MET A 402 7.60 -46.68 16.13
CA MET A 402 7.89 -45.49 15.36
C MET A 402 7.59 -44.26 16.19
N GLY A 403 8.59 -43.39 16.36
CA GLY A 403 8.44 -42.12 17.05
C GLY A 403 8.14 -40.98 16.04
N ILE A 404 7.14 -40.17 16.34
CA ILE A 404 6.88 -38.92 15.63
C ILE A 404 7.44 -37.78 16.47
N PRO A 405 8.44 -37.01 16.02
CA PRO A 405 8.98 -35.89 16.79
C PRO A 405 7.90 -34.82 17.00
N PHE A 406 7.76 -34.35 18.24
CA PHE A 406 6.82 -33.29 18.63
C PHE A 406 7.41 -31.91 18.36
N GLY A 407 7.65 -31.57 17.10
CA GLY A 407 8.11 -30.25 16.71
C GLY A 407 7.18 -29.58 15.70
N LEU A 408 6.98 -28.27 15.83
CA LEU A 408 6.16 -27.46 14.92
C LEU A 408 4.75 -28.05 14.69
N ASN A 409 4.33 -28.15 13.43
CA ASN A 409 3.00 -28.62 13.03
C ASN A 409 2.89 -30.15 12.88
N MET A 410 3.85 -30.91 13.39
CA MET A 410 3.83 -32.38 13.28
C MET A 410 2.59 -33.05 13.93
N TYR A 411 1.86 -32.30 14.75
CA TYR A 411 0.53 -32.71 15.22
C TYR A 411 -0.45 -33.03 14.11
N CYS A 412 -0.36 -32.36 12.96
CA CYS A 412 -1.23 -32.62 11.80
C CYS A 412 -1.04 -34.05 11.26
N LEU A 413 0.19 -34.58 11.33
CA LEU A 413 0.48 -35.92 10.82
C LEU A 413 -0.19 -37.01 11.63
N LEU A 414 -0.47 -36.78 12.92
CA LEU A 414 -1.22 -37.70 13.76
C LEU A 414 -2.70 -37.85 13.34
N TYR A 415 -3.29 -36.84 12.70
CA TYR A 415 -4.69 -36.81 12.33
C TYR A 415 -4.94 -36.94 10.84
N THR A 416 -3.97 -36.51 10.01
CA THR A 416 -4.17 -36.39 8.55
C THR A 416 -3.44 -37.43 7.74
N SER A 417 -2.59 -38.23 8.37
CA SER A 417 -2.00 -39.40 7.72
C SER A 417 -2.71 -40.66 8.19
N PRO A 418 -3.82 -41.05 7.57
CA PRO A 418 -4.11 -42.45 7.54
C PRO A 418 -2.89 -43.10 6.85
N SER A 419 -2.23 -44.01 7.56
CA SER A 419 -1.17 -44.80 6.94
C SER A 419 -1.72 -45.36 5.64
N PRO A 420 -1.00 -45.23 4.52
CA PRO A 420 -1.44 -45.86 3.27
C PRO A 420 -1.72 -47.37 3.41
N ARG A 421 -1.42 -47.89 4.59
CA ARG A 421 -1.57 -49.31 4.97
C ARG A 421 -2.83 -49.59 5.78
N ASP A 422 -3.57 -48.56 6.21
CA ASP A 422 -4.88 -48.71 6.86
C ASP A 422 -6.02 -48.88 5.82
N ARG A 423 -5.67 -48.94 4.52
CA ARG A 423 -6.55 -49.28 3.41
C ARG A 423 -6.26 -50.70 2.88
N GLY A 424 -5.97 -51.63 3.74
CA GLY A 424 -5.85 -53.03 3.44
C GLY A 424 -7.05 -53.82 3.93
#